data_cb8679c90e20978089be2ef8dda9f5e8
#
_entry.id   cb8679c90e20978089be2ef8dda9f5e8
#
_cell.length_a   1.000
_cell.length_b   1.000
_cell.length_c   1.000
_cell.angle_alpha   90.00
_cell.angle_beta   90.00
_cell.angle_gamma   90.00
#
_symmetry.space_group_name_H-M   'P 1'
#
loop_
_entity.id
_entity.type
_entity.pdbx_description
1 polymer ?
#
loop_
_entity_poly.entity_id
_entity_poly.type
_entity_poly.pdbx_seq_one_letter_code
_entity_poly.pdbx_strand_id
1 'polypeptide(L)'
;MAAFVAAALAQIGDRTAWLAAILSDRYAKPGLVIAMAALALFAASGLAAALGAVIGPKLAPNAQQLMLALALLLQGGGSFFPAKAPERLDRWKIGAIATTALGLFILAFGDGVQFIVLTLAARTPVPALAAIGATIGSLVVIVPAALMGEAAWLRLPLKPLRIAIGTVFLIFGIVLALGALRLV
;
A
#
# COMPACT_ATOMS: atom_id res chain seq x y z
N MET A 1 9.67 -7.92 -8.29
CA MET A 1 10.54 -7.05 -7.47
C MET A 1 10.01 -5.62 -7.33
N ALA A 2 9.65 -4.90 -8.41
CA ALA A 2 9.16 -3.51 -8.30
C ALA A 2 7.96 -3.34 -7.36
N ALA A 3 6.95 -4.21 -7.44
CA ALA A 3 5.78 -4.16 -6.57
C ALA A 3 6.12 -4.36 -5.09
N PHE A 4 7.07 -5.24 -4.77
CA PHE A 4 7.56 -5.44 -3.41
C PHE A 4 8.20 -4.17 -2.84
N VAL A 5 9.15 -3.59 -3.59
CA VAL A 5 9.86 -2.38 -3.14
C VAL A 5 8.91 -1.19 -3.02
N ALA A 6 8.08 -0.97 -4.03
CA ALA A 6 7.13 0.14 -4.03
C ALA A 6 6.12 0.02 -2.87
N ALA A 7 5.58 -1.17 -2.62
CA ALA A 7 4.65 -1.40 -1.51
C ALA A 7 5.33 -1.25 -0.15
N ALA A 8 6.55 -1.79 0.03
CA ALA A 8 7.30 -1.64 1.27
C ALA A 8 7.57 -0.15 1.58
N LEU A 9 8.03 0.61 0.60
CA LEU A 9 8.28 2.04 0.77
C LEU A 9 7.00 2.83 1.04
N ALA A 10 5.94 2.59 0.27
CA ALA A 10 4.68 3.30 0.40
C ALA A 10 3.99 3.05 1.76
N GLN A 11 4.22 1.88 2.36
CA GLN A 11 3.63 1.49 3.64
C GLN A 11 4.27 2.18 4.85
N ILE A 12 5.48 2.77 4.69
CA ILE A 12 6.17 3.47 5.79
C ILE A 12 5.40 4.73 6.16
N GLY A 13 4.87 4.76 7.38
CA GLY A 13 4.07 5.87 7.90
C GLY A 13 2.67 5.95 7.30
N ASP A 14 2.19 4.88 6.65
CA ASP A 14 0.83 4.80 6.16
C ASP A 14 -0.18 4.42 7.25
N ARG A 15 -1.45 4.75 6.99
CA ARG A 15 -2.57 4.50 7.90
C ARG A 15 -2.84 3.02 8.14
N THR A 16 -2.54 2.17 7.16
CA THR A 16 -2.76 0.72 7.26
C THR A 16 -1.82 0.10 8.31
N ALA A 17 -0.53 0.47 8.32
CA ALA A 17 0.42 0.05 9.34
C ALA A 17 0.03 0.59 10.74
N TRP A 18 -0.43 1.84 10.81
CA TRP A 18 -0.91 2.44 12.05
C TRP A 18 -2.15 1.72 12.58
N LEU A 19 -3.15 1.41 11.73
CA LEU A 19 -4.33 0.66 12.15
C LEU A 19 -3.95 -0.75 12.65
N ALA A 20 -3.01 -1.42 12.01
CA ALA A 20 -2.53 -2.72 12.48
C ALA A 20 -1.91 -2.63 13.88
N ALA A 21 -1.15 -1.58 14.19
CA ALA A 21 -0.61 -1.32 15.52
C ALA A 21 -1.72 -1.08 16.56
N ILE A 22 -2.73 -0.26 16.23
CA ILE A 22 -3.91 -0.02 17.10
C ILE A 22 -4.65 -1.31 17.40
N LEU A 23 -4.94 -2.12 16.37
CA LEU A 23 -5.70 -3.36 16.55
C LEU A 23 -4.90 -4.41 17.32
N SER A 24 -3.57 -4.41 17.17
CA SER A 24 -2.68 -5.27 17.94
C SER A 24 -2.75 -4.95 19.43
N ASP A 25 -2.69 -3.69 19.81
CA ASP A 25 -2.83 -3.26 21.21
C ASP A 25 -4.24 -3.56 21.74
N ARG A 26 -5.28 -3.27 20.95
CA ARG A 26 -6.68 -3.49 21.34
C ARG A 26 -6.98 -4.94 21.66
N TYR A 27 -6.51 -5.86 20.83
CA TYR A 27 -6.83 -7.28 20.98
C TYR A 27 -5.76 -8.06 21.76
N ALA A 28 -4.60 -7.47 22.03
CA ALA A 28 -3.44 -8.12 22.65
C ALA A 28 -3.05 -9.46 21.95
N LYS A 29 -3.26 -9.52 20.62
CA LYS A 29 -3.01 -10.71 19.78
C LYS A 29 -2.32 -10.31 18.47
N PRO A 30 -1.04 -9.90 18.51
CA PRO A 30 -0.32 -9.43 17.33
C PRO A 30 -0.26 -10.48 16.21
N GLY A 31 -0.10 -11.75 16.52
CA GLY A 31 -0.10 -12.83 15.53
C GLY A 31 -1.41 -12.93 14.75
N LEU A 32 -2.56 -12.75 15.42
CA LEU A 32 -3.86 -12.72 14.75
C LEU A 32 -3.96 -11.52 13.81
N VAL A 33 -3.54 -10.34 14.29
CA VAL A 33 -3.59 -9.11 13.49
C VAL A 33 -2.70 -9.25 12.25
N ILE A 34 -1.50 -9.81 12.38
CA ILE A 34 -0.57 -10.06 11.27
C ILE A 34 -1.19 -11.03 10.25
N ALA A 35 -1.78 -12.14 10.71
CA ALA A 35 -2.41 -13.11 9.82
C ALA A 35 -3.60 -12.48 9.05
N MET A 36 -4.45 -11.71 9.73
CA MET A 36 -5.57 -11.02 9.10
C MET A 36 -5.11 -9.89 8.18
N ALA A 37 -4.02 -9.18 8.52
CA ALA A 37 -3.39 -8.20 7.65
C ALA A 37 -2.87 -8.85 6.37
N ALA A 38 -2.20 -9.99 6.46
CA ALA A 38 -1.72 -10.74 5.30
C ALA A 38 -2.87 -11.12 4.36
N LEU A 39 -3.97 -11.64 4.90
CA LEU A 39 -5.17 -11.99 4.12
C LEU A 39 -5.81 -10.75 3.47
N ALA A 40 -5.98 -9.67 4.23
CA ALA A 40 -6.59 -8.44 3.75
C ALA A 40 -5.76 -7.79 2.63
N LEU A 41 -4.45 -7.71 2.81
CA LEU A 41 -3.52 -7.16 1.82
C LEU A 41 -3.45 -8.05 0.57
N PHE A 42 -3.40 -9.37 0.74
CA PHE A 42 -3.39 -10.31 -0.38
C PHE A 42 -4.68 -10.20 -1.20
N ALA A 43 -5.84 -10.10 -0.55
CA ALA A 43 -7.12 -9.91 -1.22
C ALA A 43 -7.17 -8.57 -1.95
N ALA A 44 -6.78 -7.46 -1.31
CA ALA A 44 -6.76 -6.14 -1.93
C ALA A 44 -5.79 -6.07 -3.11
N SER A 45 -4.55 -6.59 -2.95
CA SER A 45 -3.54 -6.62 -4.00
C SER A 45 -3.92 -7.59 -5.13
N GLY A 46 -4.59 -8.70 -4.80
CA GLY A 46 -5.13 -9.65 -5.77
C GLY A 46 -6.19 -9.01 -6.66
N LEU A 47 -7.12 -8.27 -6.07
CA LEU A 47 -8.15 -7.52 -6.82
C LEU A 47 -7.51 -6.45 -7.70
N ALA A 48 -6.57 -5.67 -7.17
CA ALA A 48 -5.85 -4.67 -7.94
C ALA A 48 -5.07 -5.30 -9.12
N ALA A 49 -4.40 -6.43 -8.89
CA ALA A 49 -3.67 -7.14 -9.94
C ALA A 49 -4.61 -7.75 -10.98
N ALA A 50 -5.76 -8.29 -10.58
CA ALA A 50 -6.77 -8.81 -11.50
C ALA A 50 -7.33 -7.68 -12.40
N LEU A 51 -7.64 -6.52 -11.83
CA LEU A 51 -8.05 -5.34 -12.60
C LEU A 51 -6.95 -4.90 -13.57
N GLY A 52 -5.69 -4.87 -13.13
CA GLY A 52 -4.54 -4.56 -13.98
C GLY A 52 -4.39 -5.54 -15.14
N ALA A 53 -4.59 -6.84 -14.90
CA ALA A 53 -4.55 -7.87 -15.93
C ALA A 53 -5.64 -7.71 -17.00
N VAL A 54 -6.82 -7.27 -16.59
CA VAL A 54 -7.96 -7.03 -17.51
C VAL A 54 -7.77 -5.76 -18.33
N ILE A 55 -7.23 -4.70 -17.71
CA ILE A 55 -7.10 -3.38 -18.35
C ILE A 55 -5.83 -3.31 -19.20
N GLY A 56 -4.72 -3.94 -18.74
CA GLY A 56 -3.41 -3.85 -19.36
C GLY A 56 -3.41 -4.12 -20.87
N PRO A 57 -3.96 -5.24 -21.35
CA PRO A 57 -3.98 -5.56 -22.80
C PRO A 57 -4.76 -4.57 -23.66
N LYS A 58 -5.63 -3.77 -23.06
CA LYS A 58 -6.46 -2.76 -23.76
C LYS A 58 -5.77 -1.41 -23.90
N LEU A 59 -4.62 -1.22 -23.26
CA LEU A 59 -3.89 0.03 -23.21
C LEU A 59 -2.63 -0.03 -24.07
N ALA A 60 -2.37 1.05 -24.81
CA ALA A 60 -1.08 1.24 -25.47
C ALA A 60 0.06 1.31 -24.43
N PRO A 61 1.29 0.90 -24.78
CA PRO A 61 2.43 0.92 -23.85
C PRO A 61 2.67 2.28 -23.18
N ASN A 62 2.51 3.37 -23.91
CA ASN A 62 2.65 4.72 -23.36
C ASN A 62 1.54 5.04 -22.33
N ALA A 63 0.31 4.57 -22.56
CA ALA A 63 -0.80 4.75 -21.62
C ALA A 63 -0.57 3.95 -20.33
N GLN A 64 -0.06 2.71 -20.43
CA GLN A 64 0.33 1.93 -19.25
C GLN A 64 1.45 2.61 -18.45
N GLN A 65 2.44 3.21 -19.14
CA GLN A 65 3.52 3.95 -18.50
C GLN A 65 3.01 5.20 -17.82
N LEU A 66 2.10 5.94 -18.46
CA LEU A 66 1.50 7.15 -17.90
C LEU A 66 0.63 6.83 -16.66
N MET A 67 -0.10 5.72 -16.68
CA MET A 67 -0.84 5.24 -15.50
C MET A 67 0.09 4.95 -14.31
N LEU A 68 1.23 4.29 -14.55
CA LEU A 68 2.21 4.06 -13.49
C LEU A 68 2.82 5.37 -12.98
N ALA A 69 3.15 6.29 -13.89
CA ALA A 69 3.62 7.62 -13.53
C ALA A 69 2.61 8.33 -12.63
N LEU A 70 1.33 8.33 -13.00
CA LEU A 70 0.26 8.93 -12.22
C LEU A 70 0.12 8.28 -10.84
N ALA A 71 0.18 6.95 -10.76
CA ALA A 71 0.13 6.24 -9.49
C ALA A 71 1.27 6.68 -8.54
N LEU A 72 2.50 6.79 -9.06
CA LEU A 72 3.66 7.25 -8.29
C LEU A 72 3.55 8.73 -7.91
N LEU A 73 3.06 9.58 -8.80
CA LEU A 73 2.86 11.00 -8.53
C LEU A 73 1.81 11.23 -7.43
N LEU A 74 0.71 10.49 -7.47
CA LEU A 74 -0.34 10.57 -6.45
C LEU A 74 0.16 10.05 -5.09
N GLN A 75 0.85 8.92 -5.08
CA GLN A 75 1.44 8.36 -3.87
C GLN A 75 2.51 9.29 -3.30
N GLY A 76 3.40 9.80 -4.15
CA GLY A 76 4.45 10.74 -3.77
C GLY A 76 3.88 12.05 -3.24
N GLY A 77 2.94 12.66 -3.97
CA GLY A 77 2.26 13.89 -3.56
C GLY A 77 1.50 13.74 -2.25
N GLY A 78 0.79 12.61 -2.07
CA GLY A 78 0.08 12.28 -0.82
C GLY A 78 0.99 12.18 0.40
N SER A 79 2.27 11.85 0.20
CA SER A 79 3.24 11.70 1.30
C SER A 79 3.62 13.02 1.98
N PHE A 80 3.41 14.16 1.34
CA PHE A 80 3.70 15.48 1.91
C PHE A 80 2.60 15.97 2.85
N PHE A 81 1.40 15.41 2.74
CA PHE A 81 0.31 15.73 3.65
C PHE A 81 0.39 14.88 4.92
N PRO A 82 0.02 15.42 6.10
CA PRO A 82 0.01 14.65 7.33
C PRO A 82 -0.96 13.47 7.22
N ALA A 83 -0.51 12.28 7.62
CA ALA A 83 -1.39 11.12 7.73
C ALA A 83 -2.45 11.40 8.80
N LYS A 84 -3.71 11.34 8.42
CA LYS A 84 -4.82 11.37 9.41
C LYS A 84 -4.83 10.03 10.15
N ALA A 85 -5.06 10.09 11.47
CA ALA A 85 -5.24 8.89 12.26
C ALA A 85 -6.36 8.01 11.66
N PRO A 86 -6.14 6.71 11.50
CA PRO A 86 -7.19 5.81 11.05
C PRO A 86 -8.30 5.73 12.10
N GLU A 87 -9.51 5.38 11.67
CA GLU A 87 -10.61 5.09 12.60
C GLU A 87 -10.23 3.87 13.44
N ARG A 88 -10.41 3.98 14.77
CA ARG A 88 -10.05 2.91 15.72
C ARG A 88 -10.96 1.69 15.66
N LEU A 89 -12.08 1.79 14.92
CA LEU A 89 -13.08 0.73 14.73
C LEU A 89 -13.73 0.26 16.06
N ASP A 90 -13.75 1.12 17.10
CA ASP A 90 -14.24 0.75 18.44
C ASP A 90 -15.71 0.37 18.46
N ARG A 91 -16.48 0.90 17.51
CA ARG A 91 -17.91 0.61 17.36
C ARG A 91 -18.18 -0.76 16.69
N TRP A 92 -17.17 -1.38 16.10
CA TRP A 92 -17.32 -2.67 15.43
C TRP A 92 -17.34 -3.80 16.44
N LYS A 93 -18.50 -4.46 16.60
CA LYS A 93 -18.72 -5.56 17.55
C LYS A 93 -18.72 -6.94 16.86
N ILE A 94 -18.08 -7.08 15.72
CA ILE A 94 -18.05 -8.31 14.88
C ILE A 94 -16.90 -9.26 15.21
N GLY A 95 -16.23 -9.04 16.33
CA GLY A 95 -15.11 -9.86 16.80
C GLY A 95 -13.75 -9.44 16.21
N ALA A 96 -12.66 -9.91 16.83
CA ALA A 96 -11.30 -9.51 16.50
C ALA A 96 -10.89 -9.85 15.04
N ILE A 97 -11.22 -11.07 14.59
CA ILE A 97 -10.88 -11.57 13.25
C ILE A 97 -11.55 -10.71 12.18
N ALA A 98 -12.88 -10.58 12.23
CA ALA A 98 -13.64 -9.86 11.21
C ALA A 98 -13.32 -8.35 11.22
N THR A 99 -13.18 -7.75 12.42
CA THR A 99 -12.81 -6.33 12.53
C THR A 99 -11.43 -6.06 11.92
N THR A 100 -10.45 -6.91 12.21
CA THR A 100 -9.10 -6.75 11.69
C THR A 100 -9.05 -6.98 10.18
N ALA A 101 -9.63 -8.08 9.70
CA ALA A 101 -9.60 -8.42 8.27
C ALA A 101 -10.31 -7.35 7.43
N LEU A 102 -11.55 -6.99 7.79
CA LEU A 102 -12.35 -6.02 7.04
C LEU A 102 -11.80 -4.59 7.18
N GLY A 103 -11.39 -4.20 8.39
CA GLY A 103 -10.84 -2.86 8.62
C GLY A 103 -9.57 -2.61 7.82
N LEU A 104 -8.64 -3.55 7.85
CA LEU A 104 -7.40 -3.47 7.06
C LEU A 104 -7.67 -3.60 5.56
N PHE A 105 -8.61 -4.45 5.14
CA PHE A 105 -8.97 -4.58 3.73
C PHE A 105 -9.56 -3.28 3.17
N ILE A 106 -10.54 -2.68 3.85
CA ILE A 106 -11.18 -1.43 3.41
C ILE A 106 -10.15 -0.31 3.32
N LEU A 107 -9.28 -0.21 4.33
CA LEU A 107 -8.25 0.82 4.35
C LEU A 107 -7.19 0.61 3.26
N ALA A 108 -6.72 -0.64 3.09
CA ALA A 108 -5.76 -0.99 2.07
C ALA A 108 -6.33 -0.83 0.65
N PHE A 109 -7.60 -1.22 0.42
CA PHE A 109 -8.21 -1.11 -0.90
C PHE A 109 -8.36 0.34 -1.37
N GLY A 110 -8.54 1.28 -0.44
CA GLY A 110 -8.58 2.72 -0.72
C GLY A 110 -7.22 3.41 -0.78
N ASP A 111 -6.11 2.67 -0.65
CA ASP A 111 -4.76 3.22 -0.60
C ASP A 111 -4.09 3.31 -1.97
N GLY A 112 -3.19 4.28 -2.12
CA GLY A 112 -2.40 4.48 -3.35
C GLY A 112 -1.51 3.29 -3.71
N VAL A 113 -1.14 2.43 -2.74
CA VAL A 113 -0.39 1.19 -3.00
C VAL A 113 -1.15 0.30 -3.99
N GLN A 114 -2.47 0.16 -3.86
CA GLN A 114 -3.25 -0.69 -4.76
C GLN A 114 -3.29 -0.15 -6.18
N PHE A 115 -3.22 1.17 -6.36
CA PHE A 115 -3.10 1.76 -7.68
C PHE A 115 -1.73 1.47 -8.31
N ILE A 116 -0.64 1.50 -7.52
CA ILE A 116 0.69 1.07 -8.00
C ILE A 116 0.66 -0.42 -8.40
N VAL A 117 0.04 -1.28 -7.58
CA VAL A 117 -0.08 -2.73 -7.88
C VAL A 117 -0.85 -2.97 -9.18
N LEU A 118 -1.99 -2.30 -9.35
CA LEU A 118 -2.80 -2.36 -10.56
C LEU A 118 -1.98 -2.00 -11.80
N THR A 119 -1.25 -0.88 -11.75
CA THR A 119 -0.48 -0.39 -12.90
C THR A 119 0.74 -1.26 -13.20
N LEU A 120 1.40 -1.82 -12.19
CA LEU A 120 2.47 -2.79 -12.38
C LEU A 120 1.96 -4.12 -12.93
N ALA A 121 0.80 -4.59 -12.46
CA ALA A 121 0.16 -5.80 -12.96
C ALA A 121 -0.29 -5.66 -14.41
N ALA A 122 -0.74 -4.47 -14.82
CA ALA A 122 -1.09 -4.17 -16.21
C ALA A 122 0.07 -4.29 -17.20
N ARG A 123 1.32 -4.20 -16.70
CA ARG A 123 2.56 -4.18 -17.49
C ARG A 123 3.36 -5.48 -17.40
N THR A 124 2.91 -6.48 -16.67
CA THR A 124 3.63 -7.74 -16.48
C THR A 124 2.87 -8.90 -17.10
N PRO A 125 3.58 -9.89 -17.71
CA PRO A 125 2.92 -11.11 -18.19
C PRO A 125 2.37 -11.99 -17.08
N VAL A 126 2.83 -11.80 -15.83
CA VAL A 126 2.37 -12.56 -14.65
C VAL A 126 1.87 -11.61 -13.56
N PRO A 127 0.62 -11.11 -13.66
CA PRO A 127 0.04 -10.14 -12.72
C PRO A 127 0.04 -10.60 -11.27
N ALA A 128 -0.10 -11.91 -11.03
CA ALA A 128 -0.06 -12.50 -9.69
C ALA A 128 1.24 -12.17 -8.92
N LEU A 129 2.37 -12.05 -9.62
CA LEU A 129 3.64 -11.67 -8.99
C LEU A 129 3.63 -10.23 -8.44
N ALA A 130 2.84 -9.34 -9.05
CA ALA A 130 2.65 -7.99 -8.52
C ALA A 130 1.87 -8.02 -7.21
N ALA A 131 0.79 -8.83 -7.13
CA ALA A 131 0.01 -8.99 -5.90
C ALA A 131 0.83 -9.62 -4.77
N ILE A 132 1.53 -10.71 -5.05
CA ILE A 132 2.38 -11.40 -4.05
C ILE A 132 3.49 -10.47 -3.58
N GLY A 133 4.19 -9.83 -4.51
CA GLY A 133 5.27 -8.90 -4.19
C GLY A 133 4.79 -7.73 -3.32
N ALA A 134 3.67 -7.11 -3.67
CA ALA A 134 3.10 -6.01 -2.89
C ALA A 134 2.65 -6.46 -1.50
N THR A 135 2.01 -7.62 -1.39
CA THR A 135 1.59 -8.18 -0.10
C THR A 135 2.79 -8.39 0.83
N ILE A 136 3.84 -9.05 0.33
CA ILE A 136 5.06 -9.30 1.12
C ILE A 136 5.74 -7.96 1.46
N GLY A 137 5.85 -7.04 0.49
CA GLY A 137 6.44 -5.72 0.72
C GLY A 137 5.69 -4.92 1.79
N SER A 138 4.37 -4.90 1.76
CA SER A 138 3.55 -4.25 2.78
C SER A 138 3.71 -4.91 4.16
N LEU A 139 3.81 -6.23 4.22
CA LEU A 139 3.99 -6.97 5.47
C LEU A 139 5.33 -6.67 6.14
N VAL A 140 6.39 -6.37 5.38
CA VAL A 140 7.69 -5.95 5.95
C VAL A 140 7.55 -4.75 6.89
N VAL A 141 6.57 -3.88 6.65
CA VAL A 141 6.31 -2.69 7.49
C VAL A 141 5.18 -2.95 8.50
N ILE A 142 4.15 -3.66 8.11
CA ILE A 142 2.98 -3.91 8.97
C ILE A 142 3.31 -4.88 10.12
N VAL A 143 4.16 -5.88 9.88
CA VAL A 143 4.57 -6.82 10.95
C VAL A 143 5.28 -6.11 12.10
N PRO A 144 6.34 -5.30 11.87
CA PRO A 144 6.93 -4.53 12.95
C PRO A 144 5.94 -3.57 13.61
N ALA A 145 5.07 -2.89 12.85
CA ALA A 145 4.07 -1.98 13.40
C ALA A 145 3.12 -2.70 14.38
N ALA A 146 2.61 -3.87 13.99
CA ALA A 146 1.73 -4.68 14.82
C ALA A 146 2.44 -5.25 16.07
N LEU A 147 3.73 -5.60 15.96
CA LEU A 147 4.51 -6.09 17.10
C LEU A 147 4.90 -4.98 18.08
N MET A 148 5.15 -3.78 17.59
CA MET A 148 5.54 -2.64 18.42
C MET A 148 4.35 -2.00 19.15
N GLY A 149 3.15 -2.11 18.60
CA GLY A 149 1.96 -1.41 19.06
C GLY A 149 1.95 0.09 18.74
N GLU A 150 0.82 0.74 19.01
CA GLU A 150 0.57 2.14 18.59
C GLU A 150 1.58 3.12 19.22
N ALA A 151 1.80 2.99 20.52
CA ALA A 151 2.64 3.95 21.26
C ALA A 151 4.10 3.95 20.77
N ALA A 152 4.68 2.78 20.50
CA ALA A 152 6.03 2.66 19.99
C ALA A 152 6.12 3.05 18.51
N TRP A 153 5.11 2.68 17.70
CA TRP A 153 5.02 3.05 16.28
C TRP A 153 5.03 4.57 16.09
N LEU A 154 4.28 5.31 16.89
CA LEU A 154 4.17 6.77 16.80
C LEU A 154 5.42 7.53 17.28
N ARG A 155 6.34 6.86 18.01
CA ARG A 155 7.65 7.46 18.39
C ARG A 155 8.66 7.48 17.25
N LEU A 156 8.42 6.70 16.20
CA LEU A 156 9.31 6.68 15.03
C LEU A 156 9.21 7.99 14.24
N PRO A 157 10.31 8.45 13.64
CA PRO A 157 10.31 9.65 12.79
C PRO A 157 9.68 9.38 11.42
N LEU A 158 8.38 8.98 11.42
CA LEU A 158 7.68 8.55 10.20
C LEU A 158 7.47 9.69 9.22
N LYS A 159 7.30 10.93 9.70
CA LYS A 159 7.07 12.10 8.84
C LYS A 159 8.23 12.37 7.88
N PRO A 160 9.49 12.52 8.33
CA PRO A 160 10.62 12.73 7.42
C PRO A 160 10.83 11.53 6.47
N LEU A 161 10.64 10.30 6.94
CA LEU A 161 10.73 9.11 6.10
C LEU A 161 9.69 9.12 4.98
N ARG A 162 8.43 9.47 5.29
CA ARG A 162 7.36 9.61 4.27
C ARG A 162 7.71 10.67 3.23
N ILE A 163 8.23 11.83 3.66
CA ILE A 163 8.61 12.91 2.75
C ILE A 163 9.76 12.45 1.83
N ALA A 164 10.78 11.81 2.37
CA ALA A 164 11.90 11.29 1.58
C ALA A 164 11.43 10.27 0.53
N ILE A 165 10.60 9.29 0.95
CA ILE A 165 10.02 8.28 0.05
C ILE A 165 9.09 8.94 -0.98
N GLY A 166 8.26 9.89 -0.54
CA GLY A 166 7.39 10.65 -1.43
C GLY A 166 8.17 11.41 -2.51
N THR A 167 9.29 12.01 -2.15
CA THR A 167 10.19 12.67 -3.11
C THR A 167 10.73 11.67 -4.14
N VAL A 168 11.15 10.49 -3.71
CA VAL A 168 11.59 9.42 -4.63
C VAL A 168 10.47 9.03 -5.60
N PHE A 169 9.26 8.81 -5.09
CA PHE A 169 8.11 8.49 -5.94
C PHE A 169 7.77 9.61 -6.93
N LEU A 170 7.86 10.88 -6.51
CA LEU A 170 7.65 12.01 -7.41
C LEU A 170 8.69 12.05 -8.53
N ILE A 171 9.99 11.88 -8.20
CA ILE A 171 11.05 11.86 -9.21
C ILE A 171 10.80 10.76 -10.23
N PHE A 172 10.57 9.52 -9.78
CA PHE A 172 10.26 8.41 -10.68
C PHE A 172 8.99 8.64 -11.48
N GLY A 173 7.93 9.18 -10.85
CA GLY A 173 6.68 9.50 -11.52
C GLY A 173 6.86 10.55 -12.62
N ILE A 174 7.63 11.62 -12.36
CA ILE A 174 7.93 12.65 -13.36
C ILE A 174 8.74 12.05 -14.53
N VAL A 175 9.80 11.31 -14.25
CA VAL A 175 10.63 10.70 -15.30
C VAL A 175 9.80 9.77 -16.18
N LEU A 176 8.95 8.93 -15.58
CA LEU A 176 8.07 8.04 -16.34
C LEU A 176 7.02 8.81 -17.15
N ALA A 177 6.47 9.91 -16.61
CA ALA A 177 5.51 10.74 -17.32
C ALA A 177 6.14 11.41 -18.56
N LEU A 178 7.32 12.02 -18.39
CA LEU A 178 8.05 12.63 -19.50
C LEU A 178 8.39 11.61 -20.59
N GLY A 179 8.86 10.42 -20.22
CA GLY A 179 9.12 9.34 -21.17
C GLY A 179 7.86 8.85 -21.89
N ALA A 180 6.71 8.73 -21.18
CA ALA A 180 5.44 8.35 -21.80
C ALA A 180 4.93 9.39 -22.81
N LEU A 181 5.20 10.66 -22.56
CA LEU A 181 4.82 11.78 -23.41
C LEU A 181 5.85 12.06 -24.53
N ARG A 182 6.94 11.28 -24.59
CA ARG A 182 8.06 11.44 -25.54
C ARG A 182 8.71 12.84 -25.47
N LEU A 183 8.80 13.39 -24.26
CA LEU A 183 9.45 14.69 -24.02
C LEU A 183 10.93 14.53 -23.64
N VAL A 184 11.34 13.30 -23.38
CA VAL A 184 12.71 12.84 -23.16
C VAL A 184 12.92 11.49 -23.80
#